data_e956f540b18c957c3e4dbccbb3fb011a
#
_entry.id   e956f540b18c957c3e4dbccbb3fb011a
#
_cell.length_a   1.000
_cell.length_b   1.000
_cell.length_c   1.000
_cell.angle_alpha   90.00
_cell.angle_beta   90.00
_cell.angle_gamma   90.00
#
_symmetry.space_group_name_H-M   'P 1'
#
loop_
_entity.id
_entity.type
_entity.pdbx_description
1 polymer ?
#
loop_
_entity_poly.entity_id
_entity_poly.type
_entity_poly.pdbx_seq_one_letter_code
_entity_poly.pdbx_strand_id
1 'polypeptide(L)'
;MTESPSIHRVESPSIHRVEVTFTGTPPGRPIEVASGVSDVEEDGHTLRCLVHGSVQPFLEAIRGYEVTSLTAVEIHRPPRT
;
A
#
# COMPACT_ATOMS: atom_id res chain seq x y z
N MET A 1 30.34 19.64 -3.73
CA MET A 1 29.93 19.44 -3.46
C MET A 1 29.12 18.96 -3.32
N THR A 2 28.86 18.81 -3.16
CA THR A 2 28.19 18.49 -3.03
C THR A 2 27.51 17.86 -2.50
N GLU A 3 27.07 17.47 -2.31
CA GLU A 3 26.51 16.88 -1.84
C GLU A 3 25.57 16.42 -1.70
N SER A 4 25.35 15.98 -1.77
CA SER A 4 24.48 15.45 -1.68
C SER A 4 23.98 15.09 -0.85
N PRO A 5 23.50 14.97 -0.64
CA PRO A 5 23.01 14.60 0.26
C PRO A 5 22.19 13.83 0.50
N SER A 6 21.85 13.71 0.43
CA SER A 6 21.11 13.13 0.69
C SER A 6 20.93 12.13 0.69
N ILE A 7 21.09 11.85 0.69
CA ILE A 7 20.92 11.01 0.50
C ILE A 7 20.87 10.21 1.17
N HIS A 8 20.80 10.11 1.74
CA HIS A 8 20.74 9.27 2.29
C HIS A 8 20.07 9.21 3.18
N ARG A 9 19.65 9.68 3.43
CA ARG A 9 18.98 9.63 4.22
C ARG A 9 18.42 8.50 4.18
N VAL A 10 18.31 7.88 4.88
CA VAL A 10 17.78 6.76 4.83
C VAL A 10 16.63 6.85 5.50
N GLU A 11 15.71 7.13 4.96
CA GLU A 11 14.61 7.21 5.57
C GLU A 11 13.99 5.99 5.78
N SER A 12 13.14 5.75 6.63
CA SER A 12 12.36 4.61 6.75
C SER A 12 11.46 4.52 5.62
N PRO A 13 11.21 3.38 5.11
CA PRO A 13 10.28 3.23 4.01
C PRO A 13 8.90 3.69 4.42
N SER A 14 8.17 4.27 3.52
CA SER A 14 6.81 4.67 3.77
C SER A 14 5.94 3.45 3.89
N ILE A 15 4.99 3.50 4.80
CA ILE A 15 4.02 2.44 4.94
C ILE A 15 2.65 3.06 4.83
N HIS A 16 1.82 2.50 3.96
CA HIS A 16 0.48 3.01 3.76
C HIS A 16 -0.53 1.98 4.18
N ARG A 17 -1.55 2.41 4.89
CA ARG A 17 -2.67 1.53 5.18
C ARG A 17 -3.67 1.79 4.09
N VAL A 18 -4.03 0.78 3.35
CA VAL A 18 -4.89 0.92 2.20
C VAL A 18 -6.19 0.16 2.43
N GLU A 19 -7.29 0.83 2.12
CA GLU A 19 -8.59 0.18 2.23
C GLU A 19 -9.29 0.43 0.91
N VAL A 20 -9.72 -0.62 0.25
CA VAL A 20 -10.37 -0.48 -1.05
C VAL A 20 -11.63 -1.31 -1.05
N THR A 21 -12.71 -0.72 -1.56
CA THR A 21 -13.99 -1.40 -1.66
C THR A 21 -14.30 -1.62 -3.13
N PHE A 22 -14.67 -2.84 -3.44
CA PHE A 22 -14.97 -3.23 -4.81
C PHE A 22 -16.46 -3.42 -4.98
N THR A 23 -16.94 -3.37 -6.22
CA THR A 23 -18.34 -3.64 -6.47
C THR A 23 -18.60 -5.12 -6.40
N GLY A 24 -17.59 -5.94 -6.66
CA GLY A 24 -17.75 -7.38 -6.63
C GLY A 24 -16.81 -7.98 -5.62
N THR A 25 -16.37 -9.18 -5.89
CA THR A 25 -15.46 -9.87 -4.99
C THR A 25 -14.07 -9.27 -5.13
N PRO A 26 -13.42 -8.96 -4.01
CA PRO A 26 -12.08 -8.41 -4.09
C PRO A 26 -11.10 -9.43 -4.69
N PRO A 27 -10.14 -8.96 -5.49
CA PRO A 27 -9.16 -9.86 -6.10
C PRO A 27 -8.01 -10.09 -5.12
N GLY A 28 -8.21 -10.94 -4.16
CA GLY A 28 -7.22 -11.14 -3.11
C GLY A 28 -5.88 -11.65 -3.58
N ARG A 29 -5.91 -12.67 -4.48
CA ARG A 29 -4.66 -13.26 -4.92
C ARG A 29 -3.70 -12.28 -5.59
N PRO A 30 -4.12 -11.53 -6.60
CA PRO A 30 -3.21 -10.59 -7.22
C PRO A 30 -2.67 -9.57 -6.23
N ILE A 31 -3.47 -9.18 -5.26
CA ILE A 31 -3.02 -8.20 -4.29
C ILE A 31 -2.02 -8.83 -3.34
N GLU A 32 -2.26 -10.06 -2.92
CA GLU A 32 -1.35 -10.71 -2.00
C GLU A 32 0.04 -10.88 -2.56
N VAL A 33 0.15 -11.07 -3.87
CA VAL A 33 1.46 -11.26 -4.46
C VAL A 33 2.09 -9.97 -4.95
N ALA A 34 1.40 -8.84 -4.79
CA ALA A 34 1.97 -7.58 -5.25
C ALA A 34 3.13 -7.19 -4.36
N SER A 35 4.12 -6.57 -4.95
CA SER A 35 5.31 -6.18 -4.21
C SER A 35 4.97 -5.19 -3.11
N GLY A 36 5.50 -5.39 -1.94
CA GLY A 36 5.34 -4.48 -0.83
C GLY A 36 4.03 -4.60 -0.07
N VAL A 37 3.15 -5.50 -0.50
CA VAL A 37 1.86 -5.65 0.14
C VAL A 37 1.94 -6.72 1.22
N SER A 38 1.36 -6.43 2.38
CA SER A 38 1.32 -7.39 3.47
C SER A 38 0.04 -7.21 4.25
N ASP A 39 -0.23 -8.14 5.14
CA ASP A 39 -1.39 -8.08 6.05
C ASP A 39 -2.70 -7.85 5.29
N VAL A 40 -2.93 -8.67 4.29
CA VAL A 40 -4.12 -8.54 3.48
C VAL A 40 -5.31 -9.16 4.20
N GLU A 41 -6.37 -8.39 4.33
CA GLU A 41 -7.60 -8.86 4.95
C GLU A 41 -8.77 -8.51 4.08
N GLU A 42 -9.72 -9.42 3.95
CA GLU A 42 -10.91 -9.17 3.18
C GLU A 42 -12.11 -9.18 4.10
N ASP A 43 -13.02 -8.25 3.88
CA ASP A 43 -14.20 -8.17 4.68
C ASP A 43 -15.33 -7.80 3.74
N GLY A 44 -16.05 -8.78 3.24
CA GLY A 44 -17.11 -8.53 2.26
C GLY A 44 -16.51 -8.02 0.97
N HIS A 45 -16.90 -6.83 0.57
CA HIS A 45 -16.38 -6.24 -0.65
C HIS A 45 -15.19 -5.34 -0.37
N THR A 46 -14.76 -5.24 0.88
CA THR A 46 -13.67 -4.37 1.24
C THR A 46 -12.41 -5.18 1.51
N LEU A 47 -11.30 -4.66 1.08
CA LEU A 47 -10.03 -5.31 1.30
C LEU A 47 -9.10 -4.30 1.95
N ARG A 48 -8.37 -4.71 2.98
CA ARG A 48 -7.43 -3.85 3.66
C ARG A 48 -6.08 -4.49 3.63
N CYS A 49 -5.07 -3.67 3.54
CA CYS A 49 -3.72 -4.19 3.58
C CYS A 49 -2.74 -3.09 3.92
N LEU A 50 -1.51 -3.48 4.11
CA LEU A 50 -0.42 -2.53 4.31
C LEU A 50 0.45 -2.57 3.07
N VAL A 51 0.87 -1.40 2.61
CA VAL A 51 1.73 -1.31 1.45
C VAL A 51 3.01 -0.60 1.88
N HIS A 52 4.13 -1.28 1.71
CA HIS A 52 5.44 -0.74 2.07
C HIS A 52 6.07 -0.15 0.84
N GLY A 53 6.45 1.11 0.92
CA GLY A 53 7.07 1.78 -0.21
C GLY A 53 6.02 2.32 -1.16
N SER A 54 6.24 2.15 -2.45
CA SER A 54 5.34 2.69 -3.45
C SER A 54 4.03 1.91 -3.50
N VAL A 55 2.92 2.61 -3.67
CA VAL A 55 1.63 1.94 -3.81
C VAL A 55 1.39 1.50 -5.25
N GLN A 56 2.32 1.78 -6.14
CA GLN A 56 2.15 1.45 -7.55
C GLN A 56 1.88 -0.05 -7.79
N PRO A 57 2.62 -0.97 -7.18
CA PRO A 57 2.32 -2.39 -7.41
C PRO A 57 0.91 -2.76 -6.96
N PHE A 58 0.44 -2.14 -5.87
CA PHE A 58 -0.91 -2.39 -5.40
C PHE A 58 -1.92 -1.89 -6.43
N LEU A 59 -1.71 -0.69 -6.96
CA LEU A 59 -2.62 -0.13 -7.92
C LEU A 59 -2.65 -0.96 -9.20
N GLU A 60 -1.50 -1.49 -9.58
CA GLU A 60 -1.46 -2.34 -10.77
C GLU A 60 -2.24 -3.63 -10.51
N ALA A 61 -2.19 -4.12 -9.29
CA ALA A 61 -2.85 -5.38 -8.98
C ALA A 61 -4.37 -5.26 -9.06
N ILE A 62 -4.91 -4.05 -8.81
CA ILE A 62 -6.36 -3.89 -8.85
C ILE A 62 -6.85 -3.30 -10.18
N ARG A 63 -5.92 -3.12 -11.18
CA ARG A 63 -6.29 -2.61 -12.43
C ARG A 63 -7.29 -3.48 -13.10
N GLY A 64 -8.31 -2.96 -13.65
CA GLY A 64 -9.34 -3.75 -14.32
C GLY A 64 -10.48 -4.16 -13.43
N TYR A 65 -10.37 -3.92 -12.12
CA TYR A 65 -11.46 -4.24 -11.21
C TYR A 65 -12.20 -2.97 -10.87
N GLU A 66 -13.50 -3.10 -10.67
CA GLU A 66 -14.31 -1.95 -10.39
C GLU A 66 -14.24 -1.59 -8.94
N VAL A 67 -13.76 -0.40 -8.63
CA VAL A 67 -13.55 0.05 -7.27
C VAL A 67 -14.50 1.19 -6.97
N THR A 68 -15.21 1.10 -5.85
CA THR A 68 -16.11 2.16 -5.46
C THR A 68 -15.46 3.12 -4.48
N SER A 69 -14.42 2.69 -3.79
CA SER A 69 -13.78 3.54 -2.80
C SER A 69 -12.37 3.08 -2.60
N LEU A 70 -11.45 4.00 -2.45
CA LEU A 70 -10.07 3.67 -2.17
C LEU A 70 -9.49 4.73 -1.28
N THR A 71 -8.92 4.31 -0.17
CA THR A 71 -8.29 5.21 0.78
C THR A 71 -6.90 4.70 1.07
N ALA A 72 -5.94 5.58 1.03
CA ALA A 72 -4.57 5.22 1.37
C ALA A 72 -4.03 6.27 2.33
N VAL A 73 -3.67 5.83 3.51
CA VAL A 73 -3.20 6.73 4.55
C VAL A 73 -1.79 6.36 4.93
N GLU A 74 -0.90 7.31 4.88
CA GLU A 74 0.47 7.04 5.25
C GLU A 74 0.57 6.93 6.76
N ILE A 75 1.22 5.88 7.23
CA ILE A 75 1.39 5.64 8.63
C ILE A 75 2.77 6.06 9.03
N HIS A 76 2.85 6.97 10.00
CA HIS A 76 4.12 7.38 10.48
C HIS A 76 4.42 6.67 11.75
N ARG A 77 5.64 6.12 11.87
CA ARG A 77 6.03 5.51 13.03
C ARG A 77 6.86 6.46 13.76
N PRO A 78 6.61 6.83 14.95
CA PRO A 78 7.47 7.75 15.68
C PRO A 78 8.82 7.13 15.90
N PRO A 79 9.83 7.94 15.94
CA PRO A 79 11.15 7.39 16.17
C PRO A 79 11.21 6.80 17.54
N ARG A 80 12.00 5.76 17.68
CA ARG A 80 12.08 5.16 18.89
C ARG A 80 13.04 5.85 19.63
N THR A 81 12.97 6.11 20.68
CA THR A 81 14.02 6.82 21.31
C THR A 81 14.67 6.04 22.29
#